data_2d03facd12b9d2f0443a45d70c5e86a6
#
_entry.id   2d03facd12b9d2f0443a45d70c5e86a6
#
_cell.length_a   1.000
_cell.length_b   1.000
_cell.length_c   1.000
_cell.angle_alpha   90.00
_cell.angle_beta   90.00
_cell.angle_gamma   90.00
#
_symmetry.space_group_name_H-M   'P 1'
#
loop_
_entity.id
_entity.type
_entity.pdbx_description
1 polymer ?
#
loop_
_entity_poly.entity_id
_entity_poly.type
_entity_poly.pdbx_seq_one_letter_code
_entity_poly.pdbx_strand_id
1 'polypeptide(L)'
;MESVAELLKWVLENLNYWVVTIFMAIESSFIPFPSEAVVPPAAWKAMADDSMNIFLVVLFATIGADIGALVNYYLARWLGRPIIYKFANSRLGHMCLIDEEKIHHAEEYFRKHGAASTFFGRLIPAVRQLISIPAGLAGMKIGPFLLYTTLGAAIWNSILALLGYLIYRFTDLKTTNDVYVMATEYSHEIGYVIIAVVVIVCLLYTSDAADDL
;
A
#
# COMPACT_ATOMS: atom_id res chain seq x y z
N MET A 1 -16.20 -18.21 0.03
CA MET A 1 -16.26 -17.14 -0.99
C MET A 1 -17.49 -16.26 -0.82
N GLU A 2 -18.65 -16.77 -0.44
CA GLU A 2 -19.86 -15.97 -0.18
C GLU A 2 -19.64 -14.85 0.86
N SER A 3 -18.97 -15.14 1.98
CA SER A 3 -18.74 -14.18 3.06
C SER A 3 -17.88 -12.97 2.66
N VAL A 4 -16.92 -13.12 1.74
CA VAL A 4 -16.08 -12.01 1.25
C VAL A 4 -16.89 -11.13 0.30
N ALA A 5 -17.70 -11.72 -0.56
CA ALA A 5 -18.58 -10.99 -1.47
C ALA A 5 -19.66 -10.20 -0.70
N GLU A 6 -20.20 -10.79 0.37
CA GLU A 6 -21.16 -10.10 1.26
C GLU A 6 -20.52 -8.94 1.99
N LEU A 7 -19.27 -9.11 2.50
CA LEU A 7 -18.51 -8.04 3.13
C LEU A 7 -18.24 -6.89 2.16
N LEU A 8 -17.81 -7.21 0.94
CA LEU A 8 -17.56 -6.21 -0.09
C LEU A 8 -18.83 -5.43 -0.43
N LYS A 9 -19.95 -6.13 -0.63
CA LYS A 9 -21.25 -5.50 -0.88
C LYS A 9 -21.65 -4.56 0.27
N TRP A 10 -21.50 -5.02 1.52
CA TRP A 10 -21.78 -4.20 2.68
C TRP A 10 -20.91 -2.94 2.72
N VAL A 11 -19.60 -3.05 2.42
CA VAL A 11 -18.69 -1.90 2.33
C VAL A 11 -19.19 -0.90 1.31
N LEU A 12 -19.52 -1.35 0.10
CA LEU A 12 -19.96 -0.50 -1.01
C LEU A 12 -21.29 0.22 -0.70
N GLU A 13 -22.19 -0.43 0.04
CA GLU A 13 -23.48 0.14 0.46
C GLU A 13 -23.32 1.14 1.62
N ASN A 14 -22.31 0.96 2.50
CA ASN A 14 -22.13 1.74 3.72
C ASN A 14 -20.93 2.71 3.67
N LEU A 15 -20.48 3.10 2.47
CA LEU A 15 -19.33 3.99 2.29
C LEU A 15 -19.53 5.32 3.04
N ASN A 16 -18.60 5.60 3.95
CA ASN A 16 -18.40 6.84 4.68
C ASN A 16 -16.94 6.93 5.14
N TYR A 17 -16.51 8.06 5.71
CA TYR A 17 -15.11 8.26 6.10
C TYR A 17 -14.57 7.21 7.08
N TRP A 18 -15.38 6.73 8.02
CA TRP A 18 -14.97 5.71 9.01
C TRP A 18 -14.79 4.35 8.34
N VAL A 19 -15.71 3.95 7.45
CA VAL A 19 -15.59 2.72 6.67
C VAL A 19 -14.33 2.77 5.81
N VAL A 20 -14.10 3.90 5.10
CA VAL A 20 -12.85 4.11 4.33
C VAL A 20 -11.63 3.94 5.22
N THR A 21 -11.57 4.60 6.39
CA THR A 21 -10.42 4.50 7.30
C THR A 21 -10.18 3.09 7.79
N ILE A 22 -11.22 2.40 8.24
CA ILE A 22 -11.11 1.04 8.79
C ILE A 22 -10.64 0.06 7.72
N PHE A 23 -11.25 0.08 6.53
CA PHE A 23 -10.88 -0.84 5.47
C PHE A 23 -9.51 -0.54 4.87
N MET A 24 -9.10 0.71 4.80
CA MET A 24 -7.72 1.08 4.42
C MET A 24 -6.70 0.67 5.50
N ALA A 25 -7.08 0.68 6.78
CA ALA A 25 -6.22 0.15 7.85
C ALA A 25 -6.08 -1.38 7.76
N ILE A 26 -7.17 -2.09 7.46
CA ILE A 26 -7.16 -3.53 7.23
C ILE A 26 -6.31 -3.86 6.00
N GLU A 27 -6.52 -3.16 4.89
CA GLU A 27 -5.78 -3.34 3.63
C GLU A 27 -4.27 -3.14 3.83
N SER A 28 -3.88 -2.07 4.50
CA SER A 28 -2.47 -1.78 4.77
C SER A 28 -1.85 -2.66 5.86
N SER A 29 -2.63 -3.50 6.52
CA SER A 29 -2.15 -4.55 7.44
C SER A 29 -1.77 -5.82 6.66
N PHE A 30 -1.62 -6.93 7.36
CA PHE A 30 -1.32 -8.24 6.75
C PHE A 30 -2.52 -8.92 6.08
N ILE A 31 -3.72 -8.33 6.15
CA ILE A 31 -4.94 -8.88 5.54
C ILE A 31 -5.07 -8.26 4.14
N PRO A 32 -4.96 -9.05 3.04
CA PRO A 32 -5.09 -8.52 1.70
C PRO A 32 -6.55 -8.13 1.42
N PHE A 33 -6.81 -6.85 1.36
CA PHE A 33 -8.09 -6.29 0.92
C PHE A 33 -7.80 -5.24 -0.17
N PRO A 34 -8.52 -5.26 -1.32
CA PRO A 34 -8.20 -4.34 -2.41
C PRO A 34 -8.66 -2.92 -2.08
N SER A 35 -7.75 -1.95 -2.09
CA SER A 35 -8.06 -0.51 -1.94
C SER A 35 -8.95 0.03 -3.06
N GLU A 36 -8.91 -0.64 -4.20
CA GLU A 36 -9.75 -0.38 -5.38
C GLU A 36 -11.24 -0.57 -5.08
N ALA A 37 -11.55 -1.40 -4.08
CA ALA A 37 -12.91 -1.60 -3.60
C ALA A 37 -13.41 -0.47 -2.68
N VAL A 38 -12.53 0.39 -2.20
CA VAL A 38 -12.86 1.39 -1.18
C VAL A 38 -12.73 2.82 -1.72
N VAL A 39 -11.54 3.18 -2.21
CA VAL A 39 -11.22 4.58 -2.53
C VAL A 39 -11.93 5.08 -3.79
N PRO A 40 -11.91 4.39 -4.96
CA PRO A 40 -12.60 4.87 -6.14
C PRO A 40 -14.13 4.94 -5.98
N PRO A 41 -14.82 3.92 -5.41
CA PRO A 41 -16.25 4.04 -5.14
C PRO A 41 -16.62 5.16 -4.16
N ALA A 42 -15.78 5.40 -3.13
CA ALA A 42 -15.99 6.51 -2.20
C ALA A 42 -15.80 7.88 -2.87
N ALA A 43 -14.79 8.01 -3.74
CA ALA A 43 -14.56 9.23 -4.52
C ALA A 43 -15.67 9.47 -5.55
N TRP A 44 -16.15 8.42 -6.22
CA TRP A 44 -17.29 8.50 -7.12
C TRP A 44 -18.56 8.94 -6.37
N LYS A 45 -18.84 8.33 -5.22
CA LYS A 45 -19.99 8.68 -4.37
C LYS A 45 -19.92 10.13 -3.91
N ALA A 46 -18.72 10.63 -3.56
CA ALA A 46 -18.51 12.01 -3.18
C ALA A 46 -18.91 13.00 -4.27
N MET A 47 -18.89 12.57 -5.54
CA MET A 47 -19.27 13.40 -6.68
C MET A 47 -20.74 13.18 -7.11
N ALA A 48 -21.31 12.02 -6.79
CA ALA A 48 -22.64 11.64 -7.25
C ALA A 48 -23.76 12.18 -6.37
N ASP A 49 -23.56 12.22 -5.05
CA ASP A 49 -24.61 12.55 -4.08
C ASP A 49 -24.22 13.65 -3.06
N ASP A 50 -23.04 14.28 -3.21
CA ASP A 50 -22.47 15.29 -2.31
C ASP A 50 -22.39 14.86 -0.83
N SER A 51 -22.54 13.56 -0.54
CA SER A 51 -22.52 13.03 0.83
C SER A 51 -21.13 13.02 1.46
N MET A 52 -20.09 13.08 0.62
CA MET A 52 -18.69 13.04 1.01
C MET A 52 -17.88 14.07 0.23
N ASN A 53 -16.70 14.41 0.75
CA ASN A 53 -15.75 15.28 0.06
C ASN A 53 -14.54 14.44 -0.40
N ILE A 54 -14.17 14.54 -1.68
CA ILE A 54 -13.10 13.74 -2.28
C ILE A 54 -11.75 13.94 -1.58
N PHE A 55 -11.42 15.17 -1.14
CA PHE A 55 -10.18 15.44 -0.41
C PHE A 55 -10.19 14.78 0.97
N LEU A 56 -11.34 14.74 1.64
CA LEU A 56 -11.49 14.03 2.90
C LEU A 56 -11.45 12.51 2.69
N VAL A 57 -11.96 11.99 1.59
CA VAL A 57 -11.78 10.55 1.24
C VAL A 57 -10.30 10.21 1.18
N VAL A 58 -9.48 10.98 0.45
CA VAL A 58 -8.03 10.77 0.38
C VAL A 58 -7.36 10.89 1.75
N LEU A 59 -7.74 11.89 2.54
CA LEU A 59 -7.18 12.09 3.88
C LEU A 59 -7.48 10.90 4.80
N PHE A 60 -8.74 10.49 4.89
CA PHE A 60 -9.16 9.39 5.75
C PHE A 60 -8.63 8.03 5.26
N ALA A 61 -8.52 7.83 3.94
CA ALA A 61 -7.86 6.66 3.37
C ALA A 61 -6.38 6.61 3.73
N THR A 62 -5.69 7.75 3.70
CA THR A 62 -4.26 7.84 4.07
C THR A 62 -4.06 7.60 5.57
N ILE A 63 -4.91 8.15 6.43
CA ILE A 63 -4.88 7.88 7.87
C ILE A 63 -5.09 6.38 8.14
N GLY A 64 -6.03 5.75 7.47
CA GLY A 64 -6.25 4.31 7.56
C GLY A 64 -5.00 3.52 7.15
N ALA A 65 -4.41 3.86 6.01
CA ALA A 65 -3.19 3.23 5.51
C ALA A 65 -2.02 3.38 6.50
N ASP A 66 -1.87 4.54 7.13
CA ASP A 66 -0.84 4.78 8.15
C ASP A 66 -1.07 3.92 9.41
N ILE A 67 -2.31 3.78 9.86
CA ILE A 67 -2.66 2.91 11.00
C ILE A 67 -2.28 1.45 10.70
N GLY A 68 -2.68 0.92 9.53
CA GLY A 68 -2.34 -0.45 9.13
C GLY A 68 -0.83 -0.66 8.99
N ALA A 69 -0.12 0.32 8.43
CA ALA A 69 1.33 0.30 8.31
C ALA A 69 2.02 0.27 9.68
N LEU A 70 1.54 1.05 10.64
CA LEU A 70 2.06 1.05 12.02
C LEU A 70 1.86 -0.30 12.70
N VAL A 71 0.72 -0.95 12.51
CA VAL A 71 0.47 -2.30 13.01
C VAL A 71 1.53 -3.27 12.49
N ASN A 72 1.75 -3.33 11.17
CA ASN A 72 2.77 -4.18 10.56
C ASN A 72 4.18 -3.84 11.01
N TYR A 73 4.51 -2.54 11.11
CA TYR A 73 5.81 -2.08 11.56
C TYR A 73 6.12 -2.55 12.99
N TYR A 74 5.17 -2.36 13.95
CA TYR A 74 5.38 -2.76 15.33
C TYR A 74 5.36 -4.28 15.51
N LEU A 75 4.48 -5.00 14.81
CA LEU A 75 4.49 -6.46 14.81
C LEU A 75 5.84 -7.00 14.32
N ALA A 76 6.35 -6.47 13.21
CA ALA A 76 7.65 -6.86 12.69
C ALA A 76 8.79 -6.51 13.65
N ARG A 77 8.75 -5.32 14.26
CA ARG A 77 9.79 -4.85 15.18
C ARG A 77 9.87 -5.66 16.48
N TRP A 78 8.72 -6.06 17.05
CA TRP A 78 8.67 -6.74 18.35
C TRP A 78 8.70 -8.26 18.23
N LEU A 79 7.96 -8.81 17.26
CA LEU A 79 7.80 -10.25 17.09
C LEU A 79 8.64 -10.80 15.93
N GLY A 80 8.86 -10.00 14.90
CA GLY A 80 9.49 -10.45 13.66
C GLY A 80 10.96 -10.79 13.82
N ARG A 81 11.77 -9.97 14.50
CA ARG A 81 13.20 -10.22 14.68
C ARG A 81 13.49 -11.60 15.31
N PRO A 82 13.00 -11.91 16.53
CA PRO A 82 13.27 -13.20 17.15
C PRO A 82 12.74 -14.38 16.33
N ILE A 83 11.61 -14.22 15.64
CA ILE A 83 11.03 -15.28 14.81
C ILE A 83 11.88 -15.49 13.55
N ILE A 84 12.27 -14.44 12.85
CA ILE A 84 13.04 -14.51 11.61
C ILE A 84 14.46 -15.03 11.87
N TYR A 85 15.14 -14.57 12.91
CA TYR A 85 16.46 -15.10 13.29
C TYR A 85 16.39 -16.56 13.70
N LYS A 86 15.33 -16.97 14.46
CA LYS A 86 15.12 -18.38 14.79
C LYS A 86 14.82 -19.23 13.56
N PHE A 87 14.09 -18.70 12.58
CA PHE A 87 13.82 -19.36 11.31
C PHE A 87 15.09 -19.49 10.46
N ALA A 88 15.88 -18.41 10.32
CA ALA A 88 17.14 -18.41 9.58
C ALA A 88 18.12 -19.47 10.11
N ASN A 89 18.16 -19.63 11.43
CA ASN A 89 19.02 -20.64 12.09
C ASN A 89 18.39 -22.06 12.10
N SER A 90 17.24 -22.24 11.46
CA SER A 90 16.59 -23.56 11.33
C SER A 90 17.01 -24.27 10.04
N ARG A 91 16.84 -25.61 10.01
CA ARG A 91 17.08 -26.41 8.79
C ARG A 91 16.25 -25.92 7.60
N LEU A 92 15.02 -25.47 7.84
CA LEU A 92 14.14 -24.94 6.81
C LEU A 92 14.65 -23.60 6.27
N GLY A 93 15.15 -22.71 7.13
CA GLY A 93 15.75 -21.43 6.72
C GLY A 93 16.94 -21.65 5.79
N HIS A 94 17.85 -22.56 6.14
CA HIS A 94 18.99 -22.92 5.30
C HIS A 94 18.57 -23.55 3.95
N MET A 95 17.52 -24.38 3.93
CA MET A 95 16.97 -24.91 2.68
C MET A 95 16.38 -23.82 1.77
N CYS A 96 15.84 -22.76 2.35
CA CYS A 96 15.33 -21.58 1.63
C CYS A 96 16.43 -20.56 1.28
N LEU A 97 17.70 -20.89 1.51
CA LEU A 97 18.85 -19.99 1.33
C LEU A 97 18.75 -18.69 2.15
N ILE A 98 18.00 -18.72 3.24
CA ILE A 98 17.87 -17.62 4.19
C ILE A 98 18.79 -17.95 5.37
N ASP A 99 19.80 -17.12 5.55
CA ASP A 99 20.74 -17.18 6.66
C ASP A 99 20.81 -15.84 7.39
N GLU A 100 21.42 -15.86 8.56
CA GLU A 100 21.52 -14.67 9.43
C GLU A 100 22.29 -13.53 8.77
N GLU A 101 23.29 -13.84 7.97
CA GLU A 101 24.12 -12.87 7.25
C GLU A 101 23.29 -12.10 6.21
N LYS A 102 22.44 -12.79 5.44
CA LYS A 102 21.55 -12.15 4.45
C LYS A 102 20.50 -11.29 5.11
N ILE A 103 19.95 -11.72 6.25
CA ILE A 103 19.02 -10.91 7.03
C ILE A 103 19.70 -9.62 7.50
N HIS A 104 20.93 -9.75 8.06
CA HIS A 104 21.69 -8.60 8.51
C HIS A 104 22.02 -7.62 7.36
N HIS A 105 22.37 -8.15 6.19
CA HIS A 105 22.62 -7.37 4.98
C HIS A 105 21.36 -6.61 4.53
N ALA A 106 20.19 -7.26 4.54
CA ALA A 106 18.92 -6.64 4.21
C ALA A 106 18.53 -5.55 5.23
N GLU A 107 18.74 -5.80 6.53
CA GLU A 107 18.52 -4.81 7.58
C GLU A 107 19.45 -3.58 7.39
N GLU A 108 20.73 -3.80 7.06
CA GLU A 108 21.69 -2.73 6.83
C GLU A 108 21.35 -1.90 5.60
N TYR A 109 20.99 -2.56 4.48
CA TYR A 109 20.50 -1.87 3.28
C TYR A 109 19.27 -1.00 3.60
N PHE A 110 18.31 -1.56 4.30
CA PHE A 110 17.08 -0.83 4.65
C PHE A 110 17.36 0.30 5.65
N ARG A 111 18.35 0.16 6.52
CA ARG A 111 18.78 1.24 7.43
C ARG A 111 19.37 2.43 6.66
N LYS A 112 20.09 2.17 5.54
CA LYS A 112 20.70 3.22 4.70
C LYS A 112 19.69 3.85 3.74
N HIS A 113 18.81 3.05 3.14
CA HIS A 113 17.92 3.45 2.04
C HIS A 113 16.42 3.34 2.41
N GLY A 114 16.08 3.07 3.65
CA GLY A 114 14.72 2.76 4.09
C GLY A 114 13.69 3.85 3.79
N ALA A 115 14.11 5.11 3.78
CA ALA A 115 13.27 6.24 3.41
C ALA A 115 12.77 6.12 1.96
N ALA A 116 13.69 5.98 1.02
CA ALA A 116 13.38 5.81 -0.40
C ALA A 116 12.63 4.48 -0.65
N SER A 117 13.11 3.38 -0.05
CA SER A 117 12.46 2.07 -0.14
C SER A 117 11.02 2.09 0.36
N THR A 118 10.75 2.77 1.48
CA THR A 118 9.39 2.92 2.02
C THR A 118 8.52 3.73 1.07
N PHE A 119 9.00 4.86 0.56
CA PHE A 119 8.26 5.72 -0.34
C PHE A 119 7.92 5.01 -1.66
N PHE A 120 8.93 4.52 -2.39
CA PHE A 120 8.72 3.85 -3.67
C PHE A 120 7.98 2.52 -3.51
N GLY A 121 8.27 1.76 -2.45
CA GLY A 121 7.55 0.53 -2.15
C GLY A 121 6.04 0.74 -1.94
N ARG A 122 5.64 1.90 -1.42
CA ARG A 122 4.22 2.26 -1.28
C ARG A 122 3.51 2.53 -2.60
N LEU A 123 4.24 2.88 -3.65
CA LEU A 123 3.68 3.13 -4.99
C LEU A 123 3.51 1.84 -5.80
N ILE A 124 4.11 0.73 -5.37
CA ILE A 124 4.01 -0.57 -6.06
C ILE A 124 2.91 -1.41 -5.40
N PRO A 125 1.83 -1.77 -6.10
CA PRO A 125 0.65 -2.42 -5.52
C PRO A 125 0.96 -3.66 -4.68
N ALA A 126 1.81 -4.56 -5.16
CA ALA A 126 2.17 -5.79 -4.44
C ALA A 126 3.10 -5.56 -3.24
N VAL A 127 3.90 -4.49 -3.26
CA VAL A 127 4.93 -4.20 -2.25
C VAL A 127 4.38 -3.32 -1.12
N ARG A 128 3.44 -2.42 -1.42
CA ARG A 128 2.95 -1.39 -0.49
C ARG A 128 2.41 -1.93 0.84
N GLN A 129 1.81 -3.13 0.84
CA GLN A 129 1.31 -3.77 2.05
C GLN A 129 2.44 -4.33 2.91
N LEU A 130 3.49 -4.85 2.26
CA LEU A 130 4.57 -5.60 2.92
C LEU A 130 5.75 -4.72 3.31
N ILE A 131 5.94 -3.53 2.72
CA ILE A 131 7.11 -2.67 2.93
C ILE A 131 7.31 -2.23 4.39
N SER A 132 6.23 -2.21 5.18
CA SER A 132 6.28 -1.89 6.61
C SER A 132 6.98 -2.97 7.44
N ILE A 133 7.02 -4.22 6.95
CA ILE A 133 7.66 -5.34 7.64
C ILE A 133 9.19 -5.18 7.65
N PRO A 134 9.89 -5.05 6.51
CA PRO A 134 11.34 -4.81 6.52
C PRO A 134 11.72 -3.50 7.21
N ALA A 135 10.87 -2.45 7.15
CA ALA A 135 11.11 -1.23 7.90
C ALA A 135 11.13 -1.45 9.43
N GLY A 136 10.18 -2.26 9.93
CA GLY A 136 10.10 -2.64 11.34
C GLY A 136 11.26 -3.53 11.76
N LEU A 137 11.63 -4.54 10.96
CA LEU A 137 12.77 -5.45 11.20
C LEU A 137 14.10 -4.70 11.24
N ALA A 138 14.35 -3.81 10.29
CA ALA A 138 15.56 -2.99 10.25
C ALA A 138 15.63 -1.94 11.37
N GLY A 139 14.55 -1.78 12.16
CA GLY A 139 14.48 -0.80 13.23
C GLY A 139 14.53 0.65 12.74
N MET A 140 13.99 0.91 11.54
CA MET A 140 13.89 2.26 10.99
C MET A 140 13.24 3.22 12.01
N LYS A 141 13.70 4.47 12.09
CA LYS A 141 13.07 5.46 12.98
C LYS A 141 11.62 5.73 12.57
N ILE A 142 10.72 5.78 13.56
CA ILE A 142 9.26 5.91 13.33
C ILE A 142 8.89 7.19 12.56
N GLY A 143 9.55 8.32 12.82
CA GLY A 143 9.27 9.60 12.16
C GLY A 143 9.48 9.54 10.64
N PRO A 144 10.69 9.21 10.14
CA PRO A 144 10.92 8.99 8.71
C PRO A 144 10.02 7.89 8.13
N PHE A 145 9.82 6.75 8.84
CA PHE A 145 8.92 5.70 8.38
C PHE A 145 7.51 6.24 8.11
N LEU A 146 6.93 6.94 9.09
CA LEU A 146 5.58 7.48 8.98
C LEU A 146 5.50 8.54 7.88
N LEU A 147 6.46 9.47 7.80
CA LEU A 147 6.49 10.51 6.78
C LEU A 147 6.45 9.91 5.36
N TYR A 148 7.35 8.98 5.05
CA TYR A 148 7.42 8.38 3.71
C TYR A 148 6.26 7.44 3.42
N THR A 149 5.71 6.77 4.45
CA THR A 149 4.48 5.99 4.35
C THR A 149 3.29 6.88 3.99
N THR A 150 3.09 7.97 4.74
CA THR A 150 2.01 8.94 4.50
C THR A 150 2.10 9.55 3.10
N LEU A 151 3.29 9.99 2.67
CA LEU A 151 3.49 10.56 1.34
C LEU A 151 3.17 9.55 0.23
N GLY A 152 3.69 8.33 0.33
CA GLY A 152 3.43 7.27 -0.65
C GLY A 152 1.96 6.86 -0.69
N ALA A 153 1.33 6.68 0.49
CA ALA A 153 -0.09 6.36 0.59
C ALA A 153 -0.99 7.49 0.07
N ALA A 154 -0.67 8.76 0.37
CA ALA A 154 -1.43 9.90 -0.12
C ALA A 154 -1.39 10.00 -1.65
N ILE A 155 -0.22 9.79 -2.27
CA ILE A 155 -0.10 9.77 -3.73
C ILE A 155 -0.95 8.63 -4.32
N TRP A 156 -0.82 7.41 -3.80
CA TRP A 156 -1.60 6.27 -4.29
C TRP A 156 -3.11 6.49 -4.13
N ASN A 157 -3.55 6.91 -2.94
CA ASN A 157 -4.96 7.20 -2.68
C ASN A 157 -5.50 8.34 -3.55
N SER A 158 -4.65 9.34 -3.87
CA SER A 158 -5.02 10.42 -4.80
C SER A 158 -5.20 9.90 -6.23
N ILE A 159 -4.36 8.96 -6.68
CA ILE A 159 -4.50 8.30 -7.99
C ILE A 159 -5.81 7.51 -8.03
N LEU A 160 -6.12 6.75 -7.00
CA LEU A 160 -7.37 5.98 -6.91
C LEU A 160 -8.60 6.90 -6.81
N ALA A 161 -8.52 7.98 -6.06
CA ALA A 161 -9.61 8.97 -5.97
C ALA A 161 -9.82 9.69 -7.31
N LEU A 162 -8.74 10.04 -8.02
CA LEU A 162 -8.80 10.58 -9.37
C LEU A 162 -9.46 9.59 -10.34
N LEU A 163 -9.13 8.30 -10.24
CA LEU A 163 -9.78 7.26 -11.04
C LEU A 163 -11.30 7.24 -10.78
N GLY A 164 -11.73 7.26 -9.51
CA GLY A 164 -13.15 7.36 -9.14
C GLY A 164 -13.83 8.61 -9.71
N TYR A 165 -13.14 9.75 -9.66
CA TYR A 165 -13.63 11.00 -10.27
C TYR A 165 -13.75 10.90 -11.80
N LEU A 166 -12.77 10.32 -12.48
CA LEU A 166 -12.80 10.13 -13.94
C LEU A 166 -13.94 9.18 -14.36
N ILE A 167 -14.14 8.08 -13.60
CA ILE A 167 -15.27 7.19 -13.81
C ILE A 167 -16.59 7.97 -13.68
N TYR A 168 -16.75 8.79 -12.65
CA TYR A 168 -17.94 9.65 -12.51
C TYR A 168 -18.13 10.58 -13.71
N ARG A 169 -17.03 11.19 -14.20
CA ARG A 169 -17.10 12.22 -15.24
C ARG A 169 -17.35 11.66 -16.65
N PHE A 170 -16.85 10.46 -16.94
CA PHE A 170 -16.84 9.89 -18.29
C PHE A 170 -17.75 8.67 -18.46
N THR A 171 -18.45 8.24 -17.42
CA THR A 171 -19.36 7.09 -17.49
C THR A 171 -20.72 7.43 -16.86
N ASP A 172 -21.75 6.72 -17.30
CA ASP A 172 -23.12 6.84 -16.76
C ASP A 172 -23.41 5.74 -15.70
N LEU A 173 -22.37 5.30 -15.00
CA LEU A 173 -22.52 4.27 -13.95
C LEU A 173 -23.37 4.80 -12.80
N LYS A 174 -24.28 3.95 -12.30
CA LYS A 174 -25.27 4.33 -11.28
C LYS A 174 -25.03 3.68 -9.93
N THR A 175 -24.15 2.69 -9.86
CA THR A 175 -23.92 1.94 -8.62
C THR A 175 -22.44 1.92 -8.23
N THR A 176 -22.18 1.91 -6.93
CA THR A 176 -20.82 1.78 -6.39
C THR A 176 -20.16 0.45 -6.77
N ASN A 177 -20.97 -0.59 -6.99
CA ASN A 177 -20.46 -1.89 -7.43
C ASN A 177 -19.92 -1.84 -8.87
N ASP A 178 -20.60 -1.15 -9.78
CA ASP A 178 -20.12 -1.00 -11.17
C ASP A 178 -18.82 -0.19 -11.21
N VAL A 179 -18.73 0.85 -10.35
CA VAL A 179 -17.50 1.64 -10.19
C VAL A 179 -16.36 0.78 -9.65
N TYR A 180 -16.62 -0.10 -8.70
CA TYR A 180 -15.61 -1.02 -8.17
C TYR A 180 -15.06 -1.95 -9.27
N VAL A 181 -15.93 -2.56 -10.06
CA VAL A 181 -15.50 -3.46 -11.16
C VAL A 181 -14.62 -2.72 -12.15
N MET A 182 -15.05 -1.55 -12.60
CA MET A 182 -14.27 -0.72 -13.52
C MET A 182 -12.95 -0.23 -12.90
N ALA A 183 -12.98 0.22 -11.66
CA ALA A 183 -11.79 0.69 -10.96
C ALA A 183 -10.75 -0.42 -10.78
N THR A 184 -11.18 -1.64 -10.52
CA THR A 184 -10.28 -2.80 -10.39
C THR A 184 -9.58 -3.10 -11.71
N GLU A 185 -10.28 -3.04 -12.83
CA GLU A 185 -9.70 -3.24 -14.16
C GLU A 185 -8.61 -2.17 -14.46
N TYR A 186 -8.95 -0.89 -14.31
CA TYR A 186 -8.01 0.19 -14.60
C TYR A 186 -6.86 0.33 -13.59
N SER A 187 -7.06 -0.05 -12.33
CA SER A 187 -5.98 0.05 -11.32
C SER A 187 -4.82 -0.91 -11.59
N HIS A 188 -5.07 -2.07 -12.18
CA HIS A 188 -4.02 -2.98 -12.65
C HIS A 188 -3.18 -2.34 -13.75
N GLU A 189 -3.80 -1.71 -14.73
CA GLU A 189 -3.12 -0.99 -15.82
C GLU A 189 -2.26 0.15 -15.26
N ILE A 190 -2.81 0.98 -14.38
CA ILE A 190 -2.09 2.06 -13.70
C ILE A 190 -0.91 1.50 -12.88
N GLY A 191 -1.11 0.37 -12.18
CA GLY A 191 -0.07 -0.30 -11.42
C GLY A 191 1.12 -0.71 -12.30
N TYR A 192 0.88 -1.29 -13.47
CA TYR A 192 1.93 -1.65 -14.42
C TYR A 192 2.68 -0.43 -14.96
N VAL A 193 1.97 0.66 -15.27
CA VAL A 193 2.60 1.91 -15.72
C VAL A 193 3.50 2.48 -14.62
N ILE A 194 3.06 2.50 -13.37
CA ILE A 194 3.87 2.98 -12.23
C ILE A 194 5.11 2.11 -12.05
N ILE A 195 4.97 0.78 -12.10
CA ILE A 195 6.11 -0.14 -12.00
C ILE A 195 7.12 0.15 -13.12
N ALA A 196 6.65 0.30 -14.36
CA ALA A 196 7.52 0.62 -15.49
C ALA A 196 8.27 1.95 -15.28
N VAL A 197 7.58 3.00 -14.82
CA VAL A 197 8.20 4.31 -14.53
C VAL A 197 9.23 4.19 -13.40
N VAL A 198 8.91 3.49 -12.31
CA VAL A 198 9.86 3.28 -11.19
C VAL A 198 11.09 2.53 -11.67
N VAL A 199 10.92 1.47 -12.46
CA VAL A 199 12.05 0.70 -13.03
C VAL A 199 12.91 1.58 -13.93
N ILE A 200 12.31 2.37 -14.81
CA ILE A 200 13.05 3.29 -15.70
C ILE A 200 13.84 4.31 -14.87
N VAL A 201 13.22 4.95 -13.88
CA VAL A 201 13.89 5.91 -13.00
C VAL A 201 15.04 5.26 -12.23
N CYS A 202 14.86 4.04 -11.71
CA CYS A 202 15.92 3.29 -11.05
C CYS A 202 17.07 2.95 -12.00
N LEU A 203 16.79 2.57 -13.25
CA LEU A 203 17.79 2.26 -14.25
C LEU A 203 18.59 3.51 -14.67
N LEU A 204 17.91 4.64 -14.88
CA LEU A 204 18.57 5.91 -15.19
C LEU A 204 19.48 6.37 -14.06
N TYR A 205 19.00 6.28 -12.82
CA TYR A 205 19.79 6.65 -11.65
C TYR A 205 21.02 5.73 -11.43
N THR A 206 20.90 4.43 -11.76
CA THR A 206 22.03 3.48 -11.68
C THR A 206 23.03 3.69 -12.84
N SER A 207 22.57 4.13 -14.00
CA SER A 207 23.44 4.47 -15.14
C SER A 207 24.29 5.71 -14.85
N ASP A 208 23.68 6.77 -14.32
CA ASP A 208 24.40 7.99 -13.93
C ASP A 208 25.46 7.72 -12.84
N ALA A 209 25.16 6.84 -11.88
CA ALA A 209 26.10 6.44 -10.84
C ALA A 209 27.25 5.53 -11.33
N ALA A 210 27.11 4.88 -12.49
CA ALA A 210 28.14 4.07 -13.11
C ALA A 210 29.09 4.88 -14.00
N ASP A 211 28.62 6.01 -14.52
CA ASP A 211 29.43 6.92 -15.35
C ASP A 211 30.33 7.85 -14.50
N ASP A 212 30.10 7.95 -13.19
CA ASP A 212 30.89 8.73 -12.22
C ASP A 212 32.00 7.88 -11.52
N LEU A 213 32.24 6.63 -11.91
CA LEU A 213 33.29 5.73 -11.42
C LEU A 213 34.35 5.47 -12.50
#